data_50616eb1ce7c44ee5da2ac9c8f483b33
#
_entry.id   50616eb1ce7c44ee5da2ac9c8f483b33
#
_cell.length_a   1.000
_cell.length_b   1.000
_cell.length_c   1.000
_cell.angle_alpha   90.00
_cell.angle_beta   90.00
_cell.angle_gamma   90.00
#
_symmetry.space_group_name_H-M   'P 1'
#
loop_
_entity.id
_entity.type
_entity.pdbx_description
1 polymer ?
#
loop_
_entity_poly.entity_id
_entity_poly.type
_entity_poly.pdbx_seq_one_letter_code
_entity_poly.pdbx_strand_id
1 'polypeptide(L)'
;MLNDFEKHLRRENLSENTISAYLLTVRMYNQLSGEITKQNLLAFKGYLMETYKPKTVNLRIQAINKYLEFIKKDKLCLSAVKIQQKNFLENVISDADYKFLKNSLKKDSNIEWYFVVRYLAATGARVSELIQIKVEHVFKGYFDLYSKGGKLRRLYIPKKLKVETETWLKEKGIASGYLFLNRFGERITVRGISQQLKNYANKYGLNPKVVYPHSFRHRFAKNFLDKYNDISLLADLMGHESIETTRIYLRKTASEQQEIVDKVVTWYPLDFKGFSVFFTVIMRTIMEKSYWSMIFYRLICLKNGHM
;
A
#
# COMPACT_ATOMS: atom_id res chain seq x y z
N MET A 1 6.05 -38.88 -6.25
CA MET A 1 6.86 -37.70 -6.65
C MET A 1 6.34 -36.38 -6.08
N LEU A 2 5.07 -35.97 -6.30
CA LEU A 2 4.59 -34.69 -5.74
C LEU A 2 4.48 -34.72 -4.19
N ASN A 3 4.02 -35.82 -3.61
CA ASN A 3 3.96 -36.03 -2.15
C ASN A 3 5.35 -36.06 -1.50
N ASP A 4 6.36 -36.57 -2.21
CA ASP A 4 7.73 -36.60 -1.72
C ASP A 4 8.34 -35.22 -1.77
N PHE A 5 8.02 -34.43 -2.80
CA PHE A 5 8.39 -33.01 -2.88
C PHE A 5 7.75 -32.21 -1.74
N GLU A 6 6.46 -32.45 -1.44
CA GLU A 6 5.82 -31.81 -0.29
C GLU A 6 6.53 -32.13 1.04
N LYS A 7 6.87 -33.42 1.27
CA LYS A 7 7.63 -33.84 2.45
C LYS A 7 9.00 -33.15 2.51
N HIS A 8 9.67 -33.02 1.36
CA HIS A 8 10.95 -32.31 1.26
C HIS A 8 10.81 -30.83 1.65
N LEU A 9 9.79 -30.11 1.12
CA LEU A 9 9.53 -28.72 1.47
C LEU A 9 9.22 -28.52 2.96
N ARG A 10 8.50 -29.48 3.58
CA ARG A 10 8.24 -29.48 5.03
C ARG A 10 9.52 -29.68 5.85
N ARG A 11 10.43 -30.54 5.42
CA ARG A 11 11.74 -30.72 6.08
C ARG A 11 12.60 -29.45 6.02
N GLU A 12 12.45 -28.64 4.98
CA GLU A 12 13.11 -27.34 4.87
C GLU A 12 12.39 -26.24 5.70
N ASN A 13 11.40 -26.58 6.51
CA ASN A 13 10.65 -25.64 7.35
C ASN A 13 9.97 -24.49 6.59
N LEU A 14 9.55 -24.71 5.34
CA LEU A 14 8.79 -23.71 4.59
C LEU A 14 7.38 -23.55 5.16
N SER A 15 6.81 -22.35 4.99
CA SER A 15 5.43 -22.09 5.44
C SER A 15 4.41 -22.86 4.60
N GLU A 16 3.29 -23.24 5.19
CA GLU A 16 2.19 -23.92 4.48
C GLU A 16 1.73 -23.15 3.22
N ASN A 17 1.69 -21.81 3.30
CA ASN A 17 1.36 -20.98 2.15
C ASN A 17 2.41 -21.10 1.02
N THR A 18 3.70 -21.17 1.37
CA THR A 18 4.79 -21.37 0.41
C THR A 18 4.71 -22.76 -0.21
N ILE A 19 4.52 -23.78 0.63
CA ILE A 19 4.36 -25.18 0.18
C ILE A 19 3.18 -25.29 -0.80
N SER A 20 2.02 -24.78 -0.43
CA SER A 20 0.84 -24.77 -1.28
C SER A 20 1.06 -24.04 -2.62
N ALA A 21 1.76 -22.89 -2.60
CA ALA A 21 2.08 -22.15 -3.82
C ALA A 21 3.05 -22.91 -4.73
N TYR A 22 4.02 -23.62 -4.15
CA TYR A 22 5.00 -24.41 -4.89
C TYR A 22 4.36 -25.64 -5.50
N LEU A 23 3.57 -26.39 -4.74
CA LEU A 23 2.83 -27.55 -5.24
C LEU A 23 1.85 -27.17 -6.35
N LEU A 24 1.14 -26.05 -6.19
CA LEU A 24 0.24 -25.53 -7.23
C LEU A 24 1.01 -25.25 -8.53
N THR A 25 2.21 -24.70 -8.44
CA THR A 25 3.04 -24.40 -9.61
C THR A 25 3.49 -25.66 -10.34
N VAL A 26 3.93 -26.69 -9.60
CA VAL A 26 4.34 -27.96 -10.19
C VAL A 26 3.15 -28.67 -10.84
N ARG A 27 1.96 -28.66 -10.20
CA ARG A 27 0.73 -29.18 -10.81
C ARG A 27 0.39 -28.48 -12.11
N MET A 28 0.47 -27.14 -12.14
CA MET A 28 0.23 -26.33 -13.32
C MET A 28 1.20 -26.68 -14.46
N TYR A 29 2.50 -26.82 -14.16
CA TYR A 29 3.49 -27.25 -15.12
C TYR A 29 3.17 -28.62 -15.71
N ASN A 30 2.86 -29.61 -14.87
CA ASN A 30 2.54 -30.97 -15.29
C ASN A 30 1.29 -31.03 -16.18
N GLN A 31 0.30 -30.17 -15.93
CA GLN A 31 -0.91 -30.07 -16.75
C GLN A 31 -0.64 -29.48 -18.14
N LEU A 32 0.32 -28.54 -18.23
CA LEU A 32 0.62 -27.85 -19.48
C LEU A 32 1.65 -28.57 -20.37
N SER A 33 2.64 -29.23 -19.76
CA SER A 33 3.83 -29.69 -20.47
C SER A 33 4.23 -31.15 -20.22
N GLY A 34 3.83 -31.74 -19.11
CA GLY A 34 4.08 -33.14 -18.72
C GLY A 34 5.56 -33.53 -18.55
N GLU A 35 6.38 -33.35 -19.54
CA GLU A 35 7.80 -33.74 -19.55
C GLU A 35 8.73 -32.57 -19.20
N ILE A 36 9.77 -32.84 -18.39
CA ILE A 36 10.75 -31.83 -17.95
C ILE A 36 11.91 -31.76 -18.95
N THR A 37 11.75 -30.90 -19.93
CA THR A 37 12.77 -30.51 -20.90
C THR A 37 13.01 -28.99 -20.84
N LYS A 38 14.18 -28.56 -21.32
CA LYS A 38 14.50 -27.12 -21.38
C LYS A 38 13.48 -26.34 -22.24
N GLN A 39 13.03 -26.93 -23.33
CA GLN A 39 12.06 -26.35 -24.25
C GLN A 39 10.71 -26.13 -23.55
N ASN A 40 10.18 -27.16 -22.86
CA ASN A 40 8.92 -27.09 -22.14
C ASN A 40 8.97 -26.09 -20.97
N LEU A 41 10.11 -26.01 -20.27
CA LEU A 41 10.32 -25.04 -19.19
C LEU A 41 10.35 -23.60 -19.72
N LEU A 42 10.96 -23.35 -20.87
CA LEU A 42 10.93 -22.04 -21.51
C LEU A 42 9.53 -21.68 -22.02
N ALA A 43 8.79 -22.63 -22.61
CA ALA A 43 7.40 -22.44 -23.00
C ALA A 43 6.51 -22.12 -21.79
N PHE A 44 6.69 -22.84 -20.67
CA PHE A 44 5.99 -22.56 -19.41
C PHE A 44 6.31 -21.15 -18.88
N LYS A 45 7.57 -20.72 -18.93
CA LYS A 45 7.95 -19.35 -18.56
C LYS A 45 7.25 -18.33 -19.47
N GLY A 46 7.19 -18.55 -20.78
CA GLY A 46 6.44 -17.72 -21.73
C GLY A 46 4.97 -17.58 -21.32
N TYR A 47 4.28 -18.71 -21.10
CA TYR A 47 2.92 -18.74 -20.60
C TYR A 47 2.73 -17.95 -19.31
N LEU A 48 3.65 -18.10 -18.34
CA LEU A 48 3.59 -17.36 -17.09
C LEU A 48 3.70 -15.84 -17.30
N MET A 49 4.57 -15.41 -18.23
CA MET A 49 4.79 -13.99 -18.54
C MET A 49 3.57 -13.35 -19.20
N GLU A 50 2.85 -14.08 -20.02
CA GLU A 50 1.61 -13.63 -20.67
C GLU A 50 0.43 -13.57 -19.68
N THR A 51 0.38 -14.51 -18.73
CA THR A 51 -0.79 -14.70 -17.87
C THR A 51 -0.70 -13.92 -16.55
N TYR A 52 0.50 -13.73 -16.00
CA TYR A 52 0.68 -13.24 -14.63
C TYR A 52 1.56 -11.99 -14.55
N LYS A 53 1.37 -11.23 -13.45
CA LYS A 53 2.25 -10.10 -13.12
C LYS A 53 3.67 -10.57 -12.77
N PRO A 54 4.72 -9.78 -13.07
CA PRO A 54 6.13 -10.18 -12.91
C PRO A 54 6.49 -10.77 -11.53
N LYS A 55 5.91 -10.26 -10.43
CA LYS A 55 6.11 -10.83 -9.09
C LYS A 55 5.57 -12.25 -8.97
N THR A 56 4.41 -12.52 -9.57
CA THR A 56 3.81 -13.87 -9.58
C THR A 56 4.62 -14.80 -10.48
N VAL A 57 5.10 -14.32 -11.62
CA VAL A 57 6.00 -15.08 -12.52
C VAL A 57 7.24 -15.52 -11.74
N ASN A 58 7.91 -14.61 -11.03
CA ASN A 58 9.11 -14.95 -10.27
C ASN A 58 8.84 -15.93 -9.12
N LEU A 59 7.69 -15.81 -8.44
CA LEU A 59 7.28 -16.80 -7.45
C LEU A 59 7.10 -18.19 -8.07
N ARG A 60 6.50 -18.27 -9.27
CA ARG A 60 6.31 -19.52 -10.00
C ARG A 60 7.64 -20.09 -10.52
N ILE A 61 8.53 -19.22 -11.01
CA ILE A 61 9.90 -19.63 -11.40
C ILE A 61 10.66 -20.21 -10.21
N GLN A 62 10.60 -19.53 -9.05
CA GLN A 62 11.23 -20.01 -7.83
C GLN A 62 10.69 -21.37 -7.40
N ALA A 63 9.38 -21.58 -7.50
CA ALA A 63 8.74 -22.85 -7.18
C ALA A 63 9.18 -23.99 -8.11
N ILE A 64 9.24 -23.74 -9.43
CA ILE A 64 9.66 -24.77 -10.39
C ILE A 64 11.16 -25.07 -10.26
N ASN A 65 12.00 -24.05 -10.02
CA ASN A 65 13.42 -24.25 -9.78
C ASN A 65 13.66 -25.11 -8.54
N LYS A 66 12.91 -24.87 -7.45
CA LYS A 66 12.98 -25.70 -6.24
C LYS A 66 12.58 -27.15 -6.49
N TYR A 67 11.60 -27.36 -7.39
CA TYR A 67 11.25 -28.70 -7.82
C TYR A 67 12.34 -29.36 -8.69
N LEU A 68 12.98 -28.58 -9.58
CA LEU A 68 14.10 -29.07 -10.40
C LEU A 68 15.31 -29.47 -9.54
N GLU A 69 15.63 -28.70 -8.51
CA GLU A 69 16.64 -29.04 -7.50
C GLU A 69 16.31 -30.37 -6.83
N PHE A 70 15.08 -30.52 -6.35
CA PHE A 70 14.62 -31.76 -5.70
C PHE A 70 14.78 -33.02 -6.57
N ILE A 71 14.52 -32.92 -7.89
CA ILE A 71 14.68 -34.00 -8.84
C ILE A 71 16.08 -34.07 -9.49
N LYS A 72 17.06 -33.31 -8.98
CA LYS A 72 18.46 -33.25 -9.45
C LYS A 72 18.62 -32.83 -10.92
N LYS A 73 17.77 -31.89 -11.37
CA LYS A 73 17.83 -31.27 -12.71
C LYS A 73 18.16 -29.76 -12.65
N ASP A 74 19.05 -29.34 -11.74
CA ASP A 74 19.40 -27.94 -11.45
C ASP A 74 19.87 -27.17 -12.67
N LYS A 75 20.54 -27.87 -13.63
CA LYS A 75 21.01 -27.28 -14.89
C LYS A 75 19.87 -26.71 -15.75
N LEU A 76 18.64 -27.10 -15.48
CA LEU A 76 17.45 -26.63 -16.20
C LEU A 76 16.77 -25.45 -15.51
N CYS A 77 17.25 -24.95 -14.39
CA CYS A 77 16.68 -23.82 -13.66
C CYS A 77 16.48 -22.59 -14.54
N LEU A 78 15.35 -21.94 -14.35
CA LEU A 78 14.94 -20.75 -15.10
C LEU A 78 15.43 -19.48 -14.40
N SER A 79 15.88 -18.51 -15.19
CA SER A 79 16.19 -17.17 -14.69
C SER A 79 14.91 -16.38 -14.37
N ALA A 80 14.94 -15.60 -13.30
CA ALA A 80 13.88 -14.68 -12.92
C ALA A 80 13.69 -13.57 -13.97
N VAL A 81 12.49 -13.02 -14.03
CA VAL A 81 12.16 -11.86 -14.86
C VAL A 81 12.54 -10.58 -14.11
N LYS A 82 13.16 -9.62 -14.79
CA LYS A 82 13.46 -8.31 -14.22
C LYS A 82 12.18 -7.59 -13.84
N ILE A 83 12.11 -7.09 -12.61
CA ILE A 83 10.99 -6.30 -12.11
C ILE A 83 11.45 -4.86 -11.95
N GLN A 84 10.80 -3.95 -12.67
CA GLN A 84 10.95 -2.53 -12.39
C GLN A 84 10.27 -2.20 -11.06
N GLN A 85 11.04 -1.69 -10.12
CA GLN A 85 10.49 -1.23 -8.85
C GLN A 85 9.93 0.18 -9.02
N LYS A 86 8.67 0.37 -8.62
CA LYS A 86 8.10 1.72 -8.52
C LYS A 86 8.78 2.49 -7.40
N ASN A 87 9.17 3.72 -7.67
CA ASN A 87 9.87 4.58 -6.71
C ASN A 87 8.91 5.38 -5.79
N PHE A 88 7.62 5.08 -5.83
CA PHE A 88 6.60 5.72 -5.00
C PHE A 88 5.62 4.69 -4.43
N LEU A 89 4.98 5.04 -3.33
CA LEU A 89 3.94 4.24 -2.70
C LEU A 89 2.60 4.51 -3.39
N GLU A 90 1.87 3.44 -3.66
CA GLU A 90 0.51 3.51 -4.22
C GLU A 90 -0.50 2.90 -3.24
N ASN A 91 -1.75 3.28 -3.41
CA ASN A 91 -2.88 2.69 -2.69
C ASN A 91 -2.74 2.75 -1.16
N VAL A 92 -2.22 3.86 -0.64
CA VAL A 92 -2.19 4.13 0.80
C VAL A 92 -3.41 4.97 1.16
N ILE A 93 -4.15 4.55 2.16
CA ILE A 93 -5.32 5.29 2.66
C ILE A 93 -4.89 6.69 3.16
N SER A 94 -5.63 7.73 2.77
CA SER A 94 -5.40 9.08 3.27
C SER A 94 -5.86 9.25 4.72
N ASP A 95 -5.40 10.28 5.42
CA ASP A 95 -5.90 10.61 6.76
C ASP A 95 -7.38 11.00 6.74
N ALA A 96 -7.82 11.67 5.67
CA ALA A 96 -9.21 12.05 5.48
C ALA A 96 -10.09 10.80 5.33
N ASP A 97 -9.73 9.87 4.44
CA ASP A 97 -10.47 8.62 4.23
C ASP A 97 -10.48 7.75 5.49
N TYR A 98 -9.36 7.66 6.20
CA TYR A 98 -9.29 6.94 7.47
C TYR A 98 -10.23 7.55 8.53
N LYS A 99 -10.20 8.88 8.70
CA LYS A 99 -11.08 9.58 9.64
C LYS A 99 -12.55 9.40 9.26
N PHE A 100 -12.85 9.52 7.99
CA PHE A 100 -14.20 9.35 7.46
C PHE A 100 -14.72 7.92 7.69
N LEU A 101 -13.95 6.89 7.28
CA LEU A 101 -14.30 5.48 7.49
C LEU A 101 -14.55 5.18 8.97
N LYS A 102 -13.62 5.57 9.83
CA LYS A 102 -13.71 5.37 11.27
C LYS A 102 -14.98 5.99 11.87
N ASN A 103 -15.27 7.23 11.49
CA ASN A 103 -16.44 7.97 12.01
C ASN A 103 -17.75 7.39 11.47
N SER A 104 -17.81 6.98 10.21
CA SER A 104 -18.97 6.33 9.60
C SER A 104 -19.28 4.99 10.27
N LEU A 105 -18.26 4.18 10.55
CA LEU A 105 -18.42 2.92 11.29
C LEU A 105 -18.99 3.15 12.70
N LYS A 106 -18.51 4.19 13.40
CA LYS A 106 -19.02 4.54 14.73
C LYS A 106 -20.46 5.05 14.66
N LYS A 107 -20.78 5.91 13.69
CA LYS A 107 -22.14 6.45 13.47
C LYS A 107 -23.15 5.33 13.17
N ASP A 108 -22.77 4.35 12.37
CA ASP A 108 -23.61 3.21 12.00
C ASP A 108 -23.62 2.11 13.08
N SER A 109 -23.11 2.37 14.28
CA SER A 109 -23.01 1.40 15.39
C SER A 109 -22.24 0.12 15.07
N ASN A 110 -21.38 0.12 14.04
CA ASN A 110 -20.49 -0.98 13.69
C ASN A 110 -19.23 -0.94 14.55
N ILE A 111 -19.40 -1.04 15.87
CA ILE A 111 -18.33 -0.79 16.86
C ILE A 111 -17.18 -1.79 16.76
N GLU A 112 -17.45 -3.06 16.47
CA GLU A 112 -16.40 -4.07 16.26
C GLU A 112 -15.49 -3.69 15.09
N TRP A 113 -16.08 -3.27 13.97
CA TRP A 113 -15.33 -2.84 12.78
C TRP A 113 -14.63 -1.50 12.97
N TYR A 114 -15.21 -0.62 13.78
CA TYR A 114 -14.52 0.59 14.25
C TYR A 114 -13.22 0.21 14.98
N PHE A 115 -13.25 -0.78 15.90
CA PHE A 115 -12.04 -1.24 16.57
C PHE A 115 -11.09 -1.97 15.63
N VAL A 116 -11.56 -2.82 14.70
CA VAL A 116 -10.69 -3.45 13.68
C VAL A 116 -9.88 -2.41 12.93
N VAL A 117 -10.52 -1.36 12.41
CA VAL A 117 -9.88 -0.27 11.66
C VAL A 117 -8.90 0.52 12.57
N ARG A 118 -9.30 0.79 13.81
CA ARG A 118 -8.48 1.47 14.80
C ARG A 118 -7.20 0.69 15.15
N TYR A 119 -7.32 -0.61 15.40
CA TYR A 119 -6.18 -1.47 15.70
C TYR A 119 -5.23 -1.58 14.52
N LEU A 120 -5.72 -1.78 13.30
CA LEU A 120 -4.89 -1.80 12.10
C LEU A 120 -4.07 -0.50 11.95
N ALA A 121 -4.72 0.65 12.12
CA ALA A 121 -4.08 1.95 11.94
C ALA A 121 -3.16 2.38 13.09
N ALA A 122 -3.49 1.99 14.32
CA ALA A 122 -2.77 2.45 15.52
C ALA A 122 -1.60 1.56 15.94
N THR A 123 -1.60 0.29 15.53
CA THR A 123 -0.57 -0.67 15.93
C THR A 123 0.36 -1.07 14.80
N GLY A 124 -0.03 -0.80 13.55
CA GLY A 124 0.69 -1.27 12.37
C GLY A 124 0.76 -2.80 12.24
N ALA A 125 -0.11 -3.55 12.94
CA ALA A 125 -0.16 -5.00 12.90
C ALA A 125 -0.39 -5.55 11.49
N ARG A 126 0.20 -6.70 11.18
CA ARG A 126 -0.27 -7.50 10.03
C ARG A 126 -1.66 -8.04 10.34
N VAL A 127 -2.49 -8.21 9.33
CA VAL A 127 -3.86 -8.74 9.55
C VAL A 127 -3.85 -10.13 10.21
N SER A 128 -2.85 -10.96 9.92
CA SER A 128 -2.64 -12.27 10.57
C SER A 128 -2.25 -12.16 12.06
N GLU A 129 -1.66 -11.05 12.46
CA GLU A 129 -1.34 -10.73 13.85
C GLU A 129 -2.57 -10.15 14.56
N LEU A 130 -3.30 -9.25 13.88
CA LEU A 130 -4.52 -8.64 14.41
C LEU A 130 -5.54 -9.70 14.88
N ILE A 131 -5.80 -10.71 14.07
CA ILE A 131 -6.78 -11.75 14.39
C ILE A 131 -6.37 -12.65 15.59
N GLN A 132 -5.12 -12.55 16.06
CA GLN A 132 -4.61 -13.27 17.22
C GLN A 132 -4.70 -12.45 18.52
N ILE A 133 -5.07 -11.17 18.44
CA ILE A 133 -5.21 -10.32 19.63
C ILE A 133 -6.35 -10.88 20.48
N LYS A 134 -6.07 -11.06 21.77
CA LYS A 134 -7.03 -11.48 22.77
C LYS A 134 -7.35 -10.34 23.72
N VAL A 135 -8.44 -10.47 24.45
CA VAL A 135 -8.88 -9.53 25.50
C VAL A 135 -7.79 -9.30 26.53
N GLU A 136 -7.08 -10.36 26.94
CA GLU A 136 -5.99 -10.30 27.91
C GLU A 136 -4.82 -9.42 27.42
N HIS A 137 -4.58 -9.38 26.10
CA HIS A 137 -3.57 -8.51 25.51
C HIS A 137 -3.97 -7.02 25.59
N VAL A 138 -5.28 -6.72 25.52
CA VAL A 138 -5.79 -5.37 25.70
C VAL A 138 -5.50 -4.89 27.13
N PHE A 139 -5.81 -5.71 28.14
CA PHE A 139 -5.54 -5.35 29.55
C PHE A 139 -4.04 -5.20 29.82
N LYS A 140 -3.18 -6.01 29.22
CA LYS A 140 -1.71 -5.85 29.31
C LYS A 140 -1.21 -4.60 28.57
N GLY A 141 -1.90 -4.16 27.51
CA GLY A 141 -1.48 -3.06 26.63
C GLY A 141 -0.46 -3.47 25.57
N TYR A 142 -0.17 -4.73 25.43
CA TYR A 142 0.72 -5.27 24.40
C TYR A 142 0.43 -6.75 24.08
N PHE A 143 0.96 -7.20 22.94
CA PHE A 143 0.91 -8.58 22.48
C PHE A 143 2.29 -9.00 21.99
N ASP A 144 2.85 -10.06 22.59
CA ASP A 144 4.14 -10.62 22.18
C ASP A 144 3.96 -11.63 21.05
N LEU A 145 4.62 -11.37 19.95
CA LEU A 145 4.59 -12.14 18.71
C LEU A 145 5.90 -12.87 18.50
N TYR A 146 5.83 -14.16 18.31
CA TYR A 146 6.99 -14.98 17.97
C TYR A 146 7.06 -15.17 16.46
N SER A 147 8.14 -14.69 15.84
CA SER A 147 8.41 -14.89 14.42
C SER A 147 9.22 -16.17 14.17
N LYS A 148 9.31 -16.60 12.90
CA LYS A 148 10.20 -17.68 12.51
C LYS A 148 11.63 -17.34 12.94
N GLY A 149 12.34 -18.32 13.52
CA GLY A 149 13.69 -18.12 14.07
C GLY A 149 13.75 -17.60 15.51
N GLY A 150 12.62 -17.62 16.26
CA GLY A 150 12.60 -17.32 17.70
C GLY A 150 12.68 -15.83 18.05
N LYS A 151 12.65 -14.93 17.06
CA LYS A 151 12.64 -13.49 17.34
C LYS A 151 11.32 -13.07 17.97
N LEU A 152 11.40 -12.46 19.15
CA LEU A 152 10.27 -11.87 19.84
C LEU A 152 10.05 -10.43 19.35
N ARG A 153 8.81 -10.13 18.94
CA ARG A 153 8.37 -8.77 18.63
C ARG A 153 7.19 -8.42 19.52
N ARG A 154 7.22 -7.24 20.11
CA ARG A 154 6.11 -6.71 20.90
C ARG A 154 5.25 -5.75 20.08
N LEU A 155 3.96 -6.06 19.96
CA LEU A 155 2.96 -5.19 19.38
C LEU A 155 2.34 -4.38 20.52
N TYR A 156 2.55 -3.05 20.53
CA TYR A 156 2.01 -2.16 21.55
C TYR A 156 0.61 -1.70 21.19
N ILE A 157 -0.28 -1.65 22.19
CA ILE A 157 -1.62 -1.09 22.09
C ILE A 157 -1.59 0.31 22.73
N PRO A 158 -1.79 1.40 21.96
CA PRO A 158 -1.75 2.76 22.51
C PRO A 158 -2.74 2.97 23.64
N LYS A 159 -2.33 3.72 24.68
CA LYS A 159 -3.14 3.93 25.91
C LYS A 159 -4.59 4.35 25.63
N LYS A 160 -4.80 5.32 24.73
CA LYS A 160 -6.16 5.76 24.37
C LYS A 160 -7.00 4.63 23.76
N LEU A 161 -6.41 3.84 22.86
CA LEU A 161 -7.11 2.71 22.23
C LEU A 161 -7.40 1.62 23.27
N LYS A 162 -6.48 1.35 24.17
CA LYS A 162 -6.66 0.42 25.30
C LYS A 162 -7.89 0.80 26.12
N VAL A 163 -7.93 2.03 26.64
CA VAL A 163 -9.04 2.51 27.50
C VAL A 163 -10.39 2.44 26.78
N GLU A 164 -10.45 2.90 25.51
CA GLU A 164 -11.68 2.82 24.73
C GLU A 164 -12.14 1.36 24.53
N THR A 165 -11.19 0.46 24.28
CA THR A 165 -11.49 -0.98 24.09
C THR A 165 -11.95 -1.61 25.39
N GLU A 166 -11.31 -1.30 26.52
CA GLU A 166 -11.71 -1.80 27.84
C GLU A 166 -13.14 -1.37 28.22
N THR A 167 -13.52 -0.13 27.93
CA THR A 167 -14.89 0.37 28.11
C THR A 167 -15.87 -0.45 27.28
N TRP A 168 -15.59 -0.61 25.98
CA TRP A 168 -16.44 -1.39 25.08
C TRP A 168 -16.58 -2.86 25.52
N LEU A 169 -15.48 -3.49 25.96
CA LEU A 169 -15.50 -4.87 26.45
C LEU A 169 -16.37 -5.02 27.71
N LYS A 170 -16.29 -4.06 28.64
CA LYS A 170 -17.14 -4.02 29.85
C LYS A 170 -18.61 -3.89 29.49
N GLU A 171 -18.96 -2.98 28.56
CA GLU A 171 -20.33 -2.78 28.09
C GLU A 171 -20.92 -4.06 27.43
N LYS A 172 -20.06 -4.83 26.78
CA LYS A 172 -20.44 -6.10 26.13
C LYS A 172 -20.38 -7.32 27.06
N GLY A 173 -19.87 -7.20 28.28
CA GLY A 173 -19.66 -8.32 29.20
C GLY A 173 -18.60 -9.31 28.73
N ILE A 174 -17.62 -8.89 27.90
CA ILE A 174 -16.58 -9.76 27.33
C ILE A 174 -15.34 -9.70 28.24
N ALA A 175 -15.00 -10.82 28.88
CA ALA A 175 -13.89 -10.89 29.83
C ALA A 175 -12.64 -11.61 29.30
N SER A 176 -12.76 -12.46 28.30
CA SER A 176 -11.65 -13.27 27.77
C SER A 176 -11.88 -13.70 26.32
N GLY A 177 -10.86 -14.27 25.70
CA GLY A 177 -10.94 -14.83 24.35
C GLY A 177 -10.42 -13.90 23.25
N TYR A 178 -10.68 -14.23 21.99
CA TYR A 178 -10.26 -13.41 20.86
C TYR A 178 -11.02 -12.09 20.82
N LEU A 179 -10.30 -10.99 20.56
CA LEU A 179 -10.87 -9.64 20.54
C LEU A 179 -11.83 -9.44 19.36
N PHE A 180 -11.54 -10.05 18.21
CA PHE A 180 -12.32 -9.89 16.98
C PHE A 180 -12.93 -11.23 16.57
N LEU A 181 -14.25 -11.28 16.59
CA LEU A 181 -15.03 -12.48 16.29
C LEU A 181 -15.83 -12.28 14.98
N ASN A 182 -16.19 -13.36 14.35
CA ASN A 182 -17.15 -13.38 13.26
C ASN A 182 -18.59 -13.44 13.81
N ARG A 183 -19.58 -13.38 12.92
CA ARG A 183 -21.01 -13.45 13.30
C ARG A 183 -21.43 -14.75 14.01
N PHE A 184 -20.59 -15.78 14.02
CA PHE A 184 -20.82 -17.06 14.66
C PHE A 184 -20.11 -17.16 16.03
N GLY A 185 -19.46 -16.10 16.50
CA GLY A 185 -18.68 -16.10 17.74
C GLY A 185 -17.30 -16.75 17.63
N GLU A 186 -16.84 -17.09 16.42
CA GLU A 186 -15.52 -17.65 16.19
C GLU A 186 -14.52 -16.56 15.83
N ARG A 187 -13.23 -16.88 15.96
CA ARG A 187 -12.16 -15.95 15.54
C ARG A 187 -12.33 -15.52 14.09
N ILE A 188 -12.33 -14.22 13.84
CA ILE A 188 -12.39 -13.67 12.48
C ILE A 188 -11.22 -14.14 11.61
N THR A 189 -11.46 -14.32 10.32
CA THR A 189 -10.41 -14.75 9.38
C THR A 189 -9.76 -13.55 8.66
N VAL A 190 -8.51 -13.72 8.21
CA VAL A 190 -7.81 -12.73 7.38
C VAL A 190 -8.62 -12.35 6.13
N ARG A 191 -9.22 -13.35 5.47
CA ARG A 191 -10.06 -13.15 4.29
C ARG A 191 -11.34 -12.40 4.65
N GLY A 192 -11.96 -12.73 5.79
CA GLY A 192 -13.15 -12.04 6.29
C GLY A 192 -12.90 -10.55 6.51
N ILE A 193 -11.78 -10.20 7.18
CA ILE A 193 -11.39 -8.79 7.37
C ILE A 193 -11.20 -8.09 6.01
N SER A 194 -10.43 -8.68 5.11
CA SER A 194 -10.14 -8.08 3.81
C SER A 194 -11.39 -7.85 2.96
N GLN A 195 -12.32 -8.81 2.98
CA GLN A 195 -13.58 -8.69 2.25
C GLN A 195 -14.50 -7.63 2.86
N GLN A 196 -14.64 -7.64 4.18
CA GLN A 196 -15.54 -6.69 4.85
C GLN A 196 -15.05 -5.25 4.78
N LEU A 197 -13.72 -5.02 4.82
CA LEU A 197 -13.17 -3.69 4.57
C LEU A 197 -13.53 -3.17 3.18
N LYS A 198 -13.49 -4.02 2.14
CA LYS A 198 -13.96 -3.64 0.79
C LYS A 198 -15.45 -3.33 0.76
N ASN A 199 -16.27 -4.12 1.47
CA ASN A 199 -17.70 -3.88 1.57
C ASN A 199 -17.99 -2.51 2.22
N TYR A 200 -17.28 -2.16 3.30
CA TYR A 200 -17.41 -0.84 3.93
C TYR A 200 -16.87 0.29 3.05
N ALA A 201 -15.78 0.06 2.31
CA ALA A 201 -15.31 1.04 1.33
C ALA A 201 -16.40 1.36 0.30
N ASN A 202 -17.01 0.33 -0.29
CA ASN A 202 -18.12 0.52 -1.24
C ASN A 202 -19.34 1.18 -0.58
N LYS A 203 -19.73 0.74 0.63
CA LYS A 203 -20.86 1.31 1.38
C LYS A 203 -20.72 2.81 1.62
N TYR A 204 -19.49 3.25 1.93
CA TYR A 204 -19.22 4.65 2.27
C TYR A 204 -18.64 5.47 1.12
N GLY A 205 -18.63 4.95 -0.11
CA GLY A 205 -18.15 5.68 -1.29
C GLY A 205 -16.63 5.90 -1.31
N LEU A 206 -15.86 5.09 -0.56
CA LEU A 206 -14.40 5.12 -0.55
C LEU A 206 -13.82 4.19 -1.63
N ASN A 207 -12.62 4.49 -2.11
CA ASN A 207 -11.94 3.64 -3.07
C ASN A 207 -11.52 2.28 -2.42
N PRO A 208 -12.06 1.12 -2.85
CA PRO A 208 -11.71 -0.18 -2.28
C PRO A 208 -10.24 -0.57 -2.46
N LYS A 209 -9.53 0.07 -3.40
CA LYS A 209 -8.10 -0.18 -3.64
C LYS A 209 -7.21 0.39 -2.53
N VAL A 210 -7.71 1.35 -1.73
CA VAL A 210 -6.97 1.93 -0.61
C VAL A 210 -7.46 1.45 0.76
N VAL A 211 -8.64 0.82 0.84
CA VAL A 211 -9.22 0.32 2.10
C VAL A 211 -8.96 -1.19 2.23
N TYR A 212 -7.75 -1.55 2.64
CA TYR A 212 -7.34 -2.93 2.87
C TYR A 212 -6.28 -2.99 4.00
N PRO A 213 -6.09 -4.14 4.68
CA PRO A 213 -5.27 -4.19 5.91
C PRO A 213 -3.85 -3.62 5.78
N HIS A 214 -3.14 -3.93 4.70
CA HIS A 214 -1.78 -3.41 4.51
C HIS A 214 -1.74 -1.90 4.26
N SER A 215 -2.79 -1.29 3.74
CA SER A 215 -2.87 0.16 3.56
C SER A 215 -2.81 0.91 4.90
N PHE A 216 -3.51 0.41 5.92
CA PHE A 216 -3.44 0.97 7.28
C PHE A 216 -2.04 0.82 7.89
N ARG A 217 -1.38 -0.32 7.66
CA ARG A 217 -0.01 -0.55 8.09
C ARG A 217 0.97 0.39 7.37
N HIS A 218 0.79 0.63 6.07
CA HIS A 218 1.56 1.64 5.33
C HIS A 218 1.34 3.04 5.91
N ARG A 219 0.11 3.39 6.24
CA ARG A 219 -0.20 4.68 6.86
C ARG A 219 0.44 4.83 8.24
N PHE A 220 0.38 3.79 9.08
CA PHE A 220 1.09 3.77 10.37
C PHE A 220 2.58 4.06 10.20
N ALA A 221 3.23 3.36 9.25
CA ALA A 221 4.65 3.53 9.00
C ALA A 221 5.01 4.96 8.53
N LYS A 222 4.22 5.53 7.61
CA LYS A 222 4.40 6.92 7.16
C LYS A 222 4.23 7.90 8.32
N ASN A 223 3.14 7.80 9.07
CA ASN A 223 2.88 8.69 10.21
C ASN A 223 3.96 8.58 11.29
N PHE A 224 4.57 7.40 11.46
CA PHE A 224 5.70 7.22 12.38
C PHE A 224 6.94 7.96 11.87
N LEU A 225 7.31 7.75 10.59
CA LEU A 225 8.50 8.39 10.01
C LEU A 225 8.36 9.91 9.92
N ASP A 226 7.16 10.41 9.63
CA ASP A 226 6.89 11.86 9.60
C ASP A 226 7.10 12.51 10.98
N LYS A 227 6.92 11.75 12.08
CA LYS A 227 7.09 12.26 13.44
C LYS A 227 8.48 12.04 14.04
N TYR A 228 9.06 10.86 13.81
CA TYR A 228 10.27 10.43 14.50
C TYR A 228 11.46 10.23 13.57
N ASN A 229 11.23 10.09 12.27
CA ASN A 229 12.26 9.87 11.23
C ASN A 229 13.28 8.76 11.57
N ASP A 230 12.87 7.78 12.38
CA ASP A 230 13.72 6.64 12.79
C ASP A 230 13.25 5.36 12.09
N ILE A 231 13.95 5.02 11.01
CA ILE A 231 13.64 3.83 10.21
C ILE A 231 13.99 2.54 10.91
N SER A 232 15.01 2.56 11.80
CA SER A 232 15.46 1.37 12.53
C SER A 232 14.41 0.97 13.56
N LEU A 233 14.00 1.92 14.40
CA LEU A 233 12.92 1.70 15.36
C LEU A 233 11.61 1.29 14.68
N LEU A 234 11.29 1.90 13.52
CA LEU A 234 10.11 1.48 12.75
C LEU A 234 10.24 0.03 12.27
N ALA A 235 11.41 -0.40 11.79
CA ALA A 235 11.64 -1.79 11.36
C ALA A 235 11.39 -2.77 12.52
N ASP A 236 11.88 -2.46 13.72
CA ASP A 236 11.67 -3.26 14.92
C ASP A 236 10.19 -3.30 15.31
N LEU A 237 9.52 -2.16 15.38
CA LEU A 237 8.08 -2.06 15.69
C LEU A 237 7.22 -2.80 14.68
N MET A 238 7.60 -2.82 13.41
CA MET A 238 6.89 -3.55 12.36
C MET A 238 7.31 -5.03 12.25
N GLY A 239 8.40 -5.44 12.90
CA GLY A 239 8.96 -6.79 12.82
C GLY A 239 9.37 -7.13 11.38
N HIS A 240 10.19 -6.28 10.79
CA HIS A 240 10.85 -6.53 9.53
C HIS A 240 12.23 -7.15 9.79
N GLU A 241 12.55 -8.23 9.08
CA GLU A 241 13.86 -8.89 9.20
C GLU A 241 14.97 -8.06 8.56
N SER A 242 14.61 -7.25 7.55
CA SER A 242 15.52 -6.38 6.83
C SER A 242 14.98 -4.94 6.81
N ILE A 243 15.88 -3.99 7.09
CA ILE A 243 15.59 -2.56 7.00
C ILE A 243 15.18 -2.13 5.58
N GLU A 244 15.66 -2.86 4.55
CA GLU A 244 15.27 -2.64 3.16
C GLU A 244 13.75 -2.78 2.96
N THR A 245 13.10 -3.68 3.69
CA THR A 245 11.65 -3.82 3.68
C THR A 245 10.95 -2.56 4.23
N THR A 246 11.61 -1.84 5.14
CA THR A 246 11.11 -0.61 5.74
C THR A 246 11.40 0.62 4.89
N ARG A 247 12.47 0.60 4.08
CA ARG A 247 12.83 1.73 3.19
C ARG A 247 11.73 2.11 2.22
N ILE A 248 10.83 1.20 1.88
CA ILE A 248 9.67 1.53 1.02
C ILE A 248 8.81 2.66 1.60
N TYR A 249 8.78 2.82 2.92
CA TYR A 249 7.99 3.86 3.59
C TYR A 249 8.64 5.24 3.58
N LEU A 250 9.94 5.33 3.27
CA LEU A 250 10.61 6.60 2.99
C LEU A 250 10.22 7.17 1.61
N ARG A 251 9.63 6.33 0.74
CA ARG A 251 9.19 6.77 -0.56
C ARG A 251 7.94 7.64 -0.43
N LYS A 252 8.00 8.79 -1.04
CA LYS A 252 6.83 9.66 -1.16
C LYS A 252 5.80 9.06 -2.11
N THR A 253 4.52 9.38 -1.93
CA THR A 253 3.48 9.07 -2.93
C THR A 253 3.70 9.92 -4.18
N ALA A 254 3.06 9.56 -5.30
CA ALA A 254 3.16 10.34 -6.53
C ALA A 254 2.69 11.79 -6.33
N SER A 255 1.62 12.01 -5.56
CA SER A 255 1.12 13.35 -5.21
C SER A 255 2.09 14.13 -4.33
N GLU A 256 2.68 13.49 -3.31
CA GLU A 256 3.71 14.12 -2.47
C GLU A 256 4.99 14.47 -3.24
N GLN A 257 5.38 13.64 -4.22
CA GLN A 257 6.51 13.96 -5.11
C GLN A 257 6.19 15.17 -5.98
N GLN A 258 4.98 15.23 -6.54
CA GLN A 258 4.53 16.37 -7.33
C GLN A 258 4.55 17.65 -6.50
N GLU A 259 3.97 17.65 -5.30
CA GLU A 259 3.99 18.81 -4.40
C GLU A 259 5.41 19.30 -4.05
N ILE A 260 6.37 18.37 -3.91
CA ILE A 260 7.77 18.73 -3.66
C ILE A 260 8.38 19.36 -4.90
N VAL A 261 8.16 18.78 -6.08
CA VAL A 261 8.66 19.31 -7.35
C VAL A 261 8.09 20.71 -7.59
N ASP A 262 6.79 20.92 -7.37
CA ASP A 262 6.14 22.22 -7.52
C ASP A 262 6.73 23.29 -6.58
N LYS A 263 7.20 22.90 -5.38
CA LYS A 263 7.88 23.81 -4.44
C LYS A 263 9.34 24.09 -4.79
N VAL A 264 10.02 23.16 -5.48
CA VAL A 264 11.42 23.31 -5.89
C VAL A 264 11.54 24.23 -7.11
N VAL A 265 10.53 24.27 -7.97
CA VAL A 265 10.52 25.10 -9.18
C VAL A 265 10.18 26.55 -8.80
N THR A 266 11.20 27.31 -8.42
CA THR A 266 11.06 28.73 -8.00
C THR A 266 11.33 29.73 -9.11
N TRP A 267 11.79 29.28 -10.28
CA TRP A 267 12.16 30.18 -11.41
C TRP A 267 11.01 30.47 -12.39
N TYR A 268 9.80 29.90 -12.15
CA TYR A 268 8.61 30.39 -12.84
C TYR A 268 7.94 31.45 -11.96
N PRO A 269 7.99 32.72 -12.35
CA PRO A 269 7.18 33.74 -11.70
C PRO A 269 5.72 33.55 -12.13
N LEU A 270 5.03 32.55 -11.53
CA LEU A 270 3.59 32.41 -11.67
C LEU A 270 2.88 33.27 -10.62
N ASP A 271 3.19 34.57 -10.59
CA ASP A 271 2.27 35.55 -10.08
C ASP A 271 1.40 36.06 -11.25
N PHE A 272 0.39 35.27 -11.60
CA PHE A 272 -0.66 35.70 -12.54
C PHE A 272 -1.39 36.98 -12.09
N LYS A 273 -1.26 37.39 -10.83
CA LYS A 273 -1.71 38.72 -10.35
C LYS A 273 -0.90 39.86 -10.91
N GLY A 274 0.41 39.67 -11.16
CA GLY A 274 1.25 40.67 -11.83
C GLY A 274 1.02 40.74 -13.35
N PHE A 275 0.65 39.63 -13.99
CA PHE A 275 0.45 39.58 -15.44
C PHE A 275 -0.76 40.40 -15.91
N SER A 276 -1.84 40.42 -15.10
CA SER A 276 -3.02 41.25 -15.39
C SER A 276 -2.69 42.74 -15.36
N VAL A 277 -1.87 43.17 -14.38
CA VAL A 277 -1.45 44.60 -14.30
C VAL A 277 -0.47 44.95 -15.42
N PHE A 278 0.52 44.08 -15.70
CA PHE A 278 1.51 44.29 -16.73
C PHE A 278 0.89 44.27 -18.14
N PHE A 279 -0.04 43.35 -18.39
CA PHE A 279 -0.77 43.30 -19.67
C PHE A 279 -1.70 44.49 -19.84
N THR A 280 -2.34 44.94 -18.76
CA THR A 280 -3.20 46.14 -18.76
C THR A 280 -2.37 47.42 -19.01
N VAL A 281 -1.18 47.50 -18.40
CA VAL A 281 -0.28 48.66 -18.61
C VAL A 281 0.27 48.65 -20.03
N ILE A 282 0.74 47.51 -20.55
CA ILE A 282 1.26 47.38 -21.91
C ILE A 282 0.14 47.67 -22.95
N MET A 283 -1.06 47.10 -22.77
CA MET A 283 -2.18 47.38 -23.69
C MET A 283 -2.64 48.82 -23.62
N ARG A 284 -2.60 49.45 -22.45
CA ARG A 284 -2.90 50.89 -22.31
C ARG A 284 -1.85 51.75 -23.00
N THR A 285 -0.55 51.44 -22.86
CA THR A 285 0.55 52.14 -23.53
C THR A 285 0.50 51.96 -25.04
N ILE A 286 0.13 50.77 -25.53
CA ILE A 286 -0.04 50.52 -26.97
C ILE A 286 -1.26 51.25 -27.51
N MET A 287 -2.36 51.26 -26.79
CA MET A 287 -3.57 51.98 -27.16
C MET A 287 -3.36 53.52 -27.17
N GLU A 288 -2.67 54.07 -26.18
CA GLU A 288 -2.30 55.49 -26.14
C GLU A 288 -1.38 55.86 -27.30
N LYS A 289 -0.39 55.03 -27.65
CA LYS A 289 0.46 55.26 -28.84
C LYS A 289 -0.31 55.16 -30.16
N SER A 290 -1.28 54.22 -30.25
CA SER A 290 -2.13 54.12 -31.44
C SER A 290 -3.08 55.33 -31.56
N TYR A 291 -3.54 55.83 -30.44
CA TYR A 291 -4.39 57.04 -30.43
C TYR A 291 -3.61 58.30 -30.90
N TRP A 292 -2.35 58.43 -30.46
CA TRP A 292 -1.49 59.53 -30.91
C TRP A 292 -1.12 59.42 -32.39
N SER A 293 -0.95 58.27 -32.94
CA SER A 293 -0.70 58.08 -34.37
C SER A 293 -1.92 58.43 -35.21
N MET A 294 -3.13 58.10 -34.76
CA MET A 294 -4.37 58.55 -35.44
C MET A 294 -4.60 60.06 -35.34
N ILE A 295 -4.30 60.67 -34.19
CA ILE A 295 -4.37 62.17 -34.04
C ILE A 295 -3.32 62.83 -34.86
N PHE A 296 -2.10 62.29 -34.93
CA PHE A 296 -0.99 62.84 -35.77
C PHE A 296 -1.30 62.76 -37.28
N TYR A 297 -1.92 61.63 -37.70
CA TYR A 297 -2.39 61.47 -39.08
C TYR A 297 -3.53 62.44 -39.41
N ARG A 298 -4.44 62.71 -38.53
CA ARG A 298 -5.51 63.67 -38.68
C ARG A 298 -4.97 65.14 -38.71
N LEU A 299 -3.98 65.48 -37.91
CA LEU A 299 -3.33 66.78 -37.88
C LEU A 299 -2.49 67.02 -39.13
N ILE A 300 -1.84 65.97 -39.66
CA ILE A 300 -1.08 66.10 -40.93
C ILE A 300 -2.04 66.28 -42.13
N CYS A 301 -3.17 65.56 -42.14
CA CYS A 301 -4.16 65.76 -43.20
C CYS A 301 -4.89 67.12 -43.15
N LEU A 302 -4.98 67.72 -41.96
CA LEU A 302 -5.52 69.12 -41.82
C LEU A 302 -4.52 70.24 -42.15
N LYS A 303 -3.22 69.94 -42.14
CA LYS A 303 -2.16 70.91 -42.44
C LYS A 303 -1.80 70.94 -43.92
N ASN A 304 -2.12 69.92 -44.67
CA ASN A 304 -1.94 69.88 -46.12
C ASN A 304 -3.28 70.07 -46.87
N GLY A 305 -3.99 71.08 -46.46
CA GLY A 305 -5.17 71.52 -47.17
C GLY A 305 -4.83 71.95 -48.60
N HIS A 306 -5.16 71.05 -49.52
CA HIS A 306 -5.46 71.47 -50.90
C HIS A 306 -6.45 70.41 -51.50
N MET A 307 -7.61 70.98 -51.78
CA MET A 307 -8.66 70.59 -52.73
C MET A 307 -9.22 69.18 -52.60
#